data_7894ea6c931fded93dd4486da8dd8f06
#
_entry.id   7894ea6c931fded93dd4486da8dd8f06
#
_cell.length_a   1.000
_cell.length_b   1.000
_cell.length_c   1.000
_cell.angle_alpha   90.00
_cell.angle_beta   90.00
_cell.angle_gamma   90.00
#
_symmetry.space_group_name_H-M   'P 1'
#
loop_
_entity.id
_entity.type
_entity.pdbx_description
1 polymer ?
#
loop_
_entity_poly.entity_id
_entity_poly.type
_entity_poly.pdbx_seq_one_letter_code
_entity_poly.pdbx_strand_id
1 'polypeptide(L)'
;MRTILTGMTMALCLGVAMNAIATVPSAAQAKDGAITVALSGGLDRLDPALTSNGTDLVILGQIYDTLLRMDPDGTLQPAVAKSYEATGENTWRFHLRDDVKFQDGSKLTAADVKFSIERILDKSMASTHASQLSTIENVVAVDDYTIDLVTRGPDPQLPRRMQAYGGTGRVFIVSKNYVESNTPETVSDKPMGSGPYKLDEWSKGQKIVLSENADYWGDHSDVKLATFTFIPENSTRVNALLQKEVDLIQRLPIADIERVEGSDSLHVIWTPNGLVHNINLDCRSAPFDDIEVRKAFSESLDLEGIVESLLGEYGRVLSGPLPPQVVQYDETLEPRKYDPEAAFAVVQEKGLAPFSTNTSDGRYIADREIYQAINAQAGAVGFQITPRVMEWGRLINMIINGTAGPLYIVGWDYSENDASKMHAFGNSSRPTALCKVPGYDEAANKAMTELDDEKRTALWREAQRAMNESYMIAGTWQAASIFGARNEIKWEANFGDNISLSDIKIEP
;
A
#
# COMPACT_ATOMS: atom_id res chain seq x y z
N MET A 1 -75.48 -2.31 -51.14
CA MET A 1 -75.17 -3.19 -52.27
C MET A 1 -73.70 -3.65 -52.14
N ARG A 2 -73.60 -4.96 -52.02
CA ARG A 2 -72.42 -5.87 -52.08
C ARG A 2 -71.04 -5.40 -51.65
N THR A 3 -70.70 -5.89 -50.54
CA THR A 3 -69.43 -6.12 -49.86
C THR A 3 -68.51 -7.07 -50.68
N ILE A 4 -67.21 -6.76 -50.78
CA ILE A 4 -66.21 -7.74 -51.10
C ILE A 4 -65.15 -7.71 -49.98
N LEU A 5 -65.07 -8.81 -49.24
CA LEU A 5 -64.00 -9.14 -48.28
C LEU A 5 -62.79 -9.63 -49.07
N THR A 6 -61.61 -9.07 -48.81
CA THR A 6 -60.35 -9.67 -49.20
C THR A 6 -59.55 -9.94 -47.95
N GLY A 7 -59.36 -11.24 -47.65
CA GLY A 7 -58.56 -11.73 -46.53
C GLY A 7 -57.06 -11.57 -46.84
N MET A 8 -56.34 -11.07 -45.87
CA MET A 8 -54.86 -10.97 -45.86
C MET A 8 -54.34 -11.95 -44.83
N THR A 9 -53.75 -13.06 -45.30
CA THR A 9 -53.10 -14.08 -44.52
C THR A 9 -51.74 -13.55 -44.03
N MET A 10 -51.60 -13.37 -42.71
CA MET A 10 -50.36 -12.92 -42.06
C MET A 10 -49.53 -14.15 -41.71
N ALA A 11 -48.44 -14.37 -42.44
CA ALA A 11 -47.48 -15.42 -42.15
C ALA A 11 -46.61 -14.97 -40.98
N LEU A 12 -46.73 -15.70 -39.87
CA LEU A 12 -45.90 -15.49 -38.66
C LEU A 12 -44.56 -16.19 -38.88
N CYS A 13 -43.47 -15.44 -39.20
CA CYS A 13 -42.12 -15.94 -39.16
C CYS A 13 -41.61 -15.93 -37.70
N LEU A 14 -41.60 -17.08 -37.02
CA LEU A 14 -40.85 -17.25 -35.79
C LEU A 14 -39.33 -17.24 -36.10
N GLY A 15 -38.71 -16.10 -35.86
CA GLY A 15 -37.25 -15.97 -35.79
C GLY A 15 -36.76 -16.58 -34.48
N VAL A 16 -36.18 -17.76 -34.52
CA VAL A 16 -35.38 -18.32 -33.41
C VAL A 16 -34.09 -17.50 -33.31
N ALA A 17 -34.05 -16.56 -32.36
CA ALA A 17 -32.79 -15.92 -31.97
C ALA A 17 -31.95 -16.99 -31.27
N MET A 18 -30.97 -17.56 -31.95
CA MET A 18 -29.87 -18.30 -31.34
C MET A 18 -29.05 -17.32 -30.52
N ASN A 19 -29.27 -17.27 -29.20
CA ASN A 19 -28.32 -16.69 -28.28
C ASN A 19 -27.05 -17.55 -28.36
N ALA A 20 -26.02 -17.01 -29.01
CA ALA A 20 -24.68 -17.52 -28.88
C ALA A 20 -24.26 -17.26 -27.41
N ILE A 21 -24.42 -18.28 -26.56
CA ILE A 21 -23.74 -18.32 -25.26
C ILE A 21 -22.25 -18.31 -25.61
N ALA A 22 -21.62 -17.15 -25.44
CA ALA A 22 -20.17 -17.06 -25.44
C ALA A 22 -19.71 -17.96 -24.26
N THR A 23 -19.19 -19.14 -24.60
CA THR A 23 -18.50 -19.99 -23.63
C THR A 23 -17.27 -19.20 -23.20
N VAL A 24 -17.33 -18.63 -21.98
CA VAL A 24 -16.15 -18.16 -21.25
C VAL A 24 -15.22 -19.37 -21.18
N PRO A 25 -13.98 -19.28 -21.67
CA PRO A 25 -13.06 -20.40 -21.54
C PRO A 25 -12.95 -20.75 -20.06
N SER A 26 -13.23 -22.02 -19.74
CA SER A 26 -13.02 -22.58 -18.41
C SER A 26 -11.59 -22.24 -17.98
N ALA A 27 -11.45 -21.67 -16.78
CA ALA A 27 -10.15 -21.32 -16.22
C ALA A 27 -9.18 -22.48 -16.37
N ALA A 28 -8.03 -22.24 -16.99
CA ALA A 28 -6.94 -23.20 -17.05
C ALA A 28 -6.58 -23.54 -15.60
N GLN A 29 -6.59 -24.83 -15.25
CA GLN A 29 -6.28 -25.27 -13.90
C GLN A 29 -4.82 -24.94 -13.60
N ALA A 30 -4.52 -24.53 -12.36
CA ALA A 30 -3.16 -24.26 -11.86
C ALA A 30 -2.14 -25.40 -12.11
N LYS A 31 -2.60 -26.56 -12.53
CA LYS A 31 -1.81 -27.77 -12.83
C LYS A 31 -0.69 -27.60 -13.86
N ASP A 32 -0.76 -26.61 -14.75
CA ASP A 32 0.24 -26.39 -15.81
C ASP A 32 1.08 -25.10 -15.55
N GLY A 33 1.14 -24.63 -14.30
CA GLY A 33 1.83 -23.39 -13.97
C GLY A 33 1.06 -22.11 -14.38
N ALA A 34 -0.22 -22.24 -14.72
CA ALA A 34 -1.07 -21.11 -15.05
C ALA A 34 -1.96 -20.72 -13.85
N ILE A 35 -2.00 -19.43 -13.49
CA ILE A 35 -2.88 -18.92 -12.43
C ILE A 35 -3.69 -17.72 -12.91
N THR A 36 -4.87 -17.54 -12.32
CA THR A 36 -5.70 -16.36 -12.49
C THR A 36 -5.86 -15.63 -11.16
N VAL A 37 -5.44 -14.37 -11.12
CA VAL A 37 -5.49 -13.51 -9.92
C VAL A 37 -6.53 -12.42 -10.13
N ALA A 38 -7.48 -12.28 -9.21
CA ALA A 38 -8.44 -11.17 -9.25
C ALA A 38 -8.00 -10.02 -8.34
N LEU A 39 -7.79 -8.85 -8.94
CA LEU A 39 -7.45 -7.61 -8.27
C LEU A 39 -8.67 -6.70 -8.13
N SER A 40 -8.68 -5.84 -7.10
CA SER A 40 -9.78 -4.91 -6.81
C SER A 40 -9.79 -3.65 -7.67
N GLY A 41 -8.77 -3.41 -8.47
CA GLY A 41 -8.66 -2.24 -9.35
C GLY A 41 -7.97 -2.56 -10.65
N GLY A 42 -8.21 -1.75 -11.68
CA GLY A 42 -7.55 -1.83 -12.98
C GLY A 42 -6.39 -0.85 -13.10
N LEU A 43 -5.73 -0.89 -14.25
CA LEU A 43 -4.58 -0.06 -14.61
C LEU A 43 -4.92 0.81 -15.81
N ASP A 44 -4.40 2.03 -15.78
CA ASP A 44 -4.52 2.95 -16.92
C ASP A 44 -3.23 2.98 -17.76
N ARG A 45 -2.09 2.68 -17.16
CA ARG A 45 -0.77 2.72 -17.81
C ARG A 45 0.22 1.81 -17.11
N LEU A 46 1.25 1.36 -17.86
CA LEU A 46 2.34 0.53 -17.34
C LEU A 46 3.71 1.24 -17.37
N ASP A 47 3.72 2.56 -17.45
CA ASP A 47 4.93 3.35 -17.28
C ASP A 47 5.21 3.60 -15.79
N PRO A 48 6.29 3.02 -15.22
CA PRO A 48 6.52 3.06 -13.79
C PRO A 48 6.80 4.47 -13.23
N ALA A 49 7.23 5.41 -14.06
CA ALA A 49 7.43 6.79 -13.61
C ALA A 49 6.13 7.58 -13.42
N LEU A 50 5.01 7.10 -13.97
CA LEU A 50 3.74 7.82 -14.04
C LEU A 50 2.59 7.17 -13.27
N THR A 51 2.76 5.95 -12.75
CA THR A 51 1.74 5.24 -11.98
C THR A 51 1.90 5.50 -10.49
N SER A 52 0.80 5.47 -9.74
CA SER A 52 0.84 5.79 -8.30
C SER A 52 -0.08 4.94 -7.41
N ASN A 53 -0.87 4.03 -7.99
CA ASN A 53 -1.77 3.21 -7.17
C ASN A 53 -1.16 1.84 -6.81
N GLY A 54 -1.66 1.20 -5.74
CA GLY A 54 -1.12 -0.07 -5.26
C GLY A 54 -1.31 -1.24 -6.23
N THR A 55 -2.39 -1.25 -7.03
CA THR A 55 -2.64 -2.28 -8.03
C THR A 55 -1.59 -2.27 -9.14
N ASP A 56 -1.12 -1.07 -9.52
CA ASP A 56 -0.07 -0.91 -10.54
C ASP A 56 1.22 -1.61 -10.09
N LEU A 57 1.56 -1.52 -8.80
CA LEU A 57 2.78 -2.13 -8.25
C LEU A 57 2.79 -3.64 -8.36
N VAL A 58 1.64 -4.29 -8.14
CA VAL A 58 1.50 -5.75 -8.29
C VAL A 58 1.92 -6.17 -9.69
N ILE A 59 1.57 -5.42 -10.72
CA ILE A 59 1.89 -5.73 -12.13
C ILE A 59 3.31 -5.26 -12.49
N LEU A 60 3.66 -4.03 -12.14
CA LEU A 60 4.98 -3.47 -12.48
C LEU A 60 6.12 -4.24 -11.82
N GLY A 61 5.93 -4.73 -10.58
CA GLY A 61 6.90 -5.56 -9.87
C GLY A 61 7.13 -6.94 -10.51
N GLN A 62 6.24 -7.40 -11.43
CA GLN A 62 6.48 -8.60 -12.22
C GLN A 62 7.31 -8.31 -13.49
N ILE A 63 7.18 -7.09 -14.04
CA ILE A 63 7.78 -6.73 -15.35
C ILE A 63 9.15 -6.08 -15.19
N TYR A 64 9.32 -5.28 -14.13
CA TYR A 64 10.52 -4.49 -13.89
C TYR A 64 11.22 -4.91 -12.62
N ASP A 65 12.55 -4.78 -12.60
CA ASP A 65 13.36 -4.87 -11.39
C ASP A 65 13.65 -3.50 -10.77
N THR A 66 14.11 -3.55 -9.53
CA THR A 66 14.62 -2.43 -8.75
C THR A 66 16.06 -2.69 -8.29
N LEU A 67 16.75 -1.68 -7.75
CA LEU A 67 18.11 -1.89 -7.22
C LEU A 67 18.16 -2.87 -6.06
N LEU A 68 17.18 -2.78 -5.16
CA LEU A 68 17.05 -3.62 -3.97
C LEU A 68 15.64 -4.22 -3.93
N ARG A 69 15.44 -5.26 -3.15
CA ARG A 69 14.12 -5.85 -2.86
C ARG A 69 13.91 -5.92 -1.34
N MET A 70 12.69 -6.16 -0.92
CA MET A 70 12.35 -6.35 0.48
C MET A 70 11.76 -7.75 0.67
N ASP A 71 12.29 -8.50 1.62
CA ASP A 71 11.74 -9.80 2.00
C ASP A 71 10.42 -9.64 2.78
N PRO A 72 9.61 -10.68 2.92
CA PRO A 72 8.33 -10.62 3.66
C PRO A 72 8.44 -10.08 5.09
N ASP A 73 9.58 -10.29 5.76
CA ASP A 73 9.88 -9.78 7.10
C ASP A 73 10.31 -8.29 7.13
N GLY A 74 10.39 -7.63 5.96
CA GLY A 74 10.83 -6.24 5.83
C GLY A 74 12.34 -6.04 5.78
N THR A 75 13.14 -7.11 5.67
CA THR A 75 14.59 -7.02 5.49
C THR A 75 14.93 -6.60 4.06
N LEU A 76 15.82 -5.60 3.93
CA LEU A 76 16.27 -5.11 2.64
C LEU A 76 17.35 -6.03 2.05
N GLN A 77 17.12 -6.52 0.85
CA GLN A 77 17.94 -7.50 0.15
C GLN A 77 18.51 -6.96 -1.17
N PRO A 78 19.65 -7.47 -1.62
CA PRO A 78 20.14 -7.26 -2.97
C PRO A 78 19.12 -7.69 -4.05
N ALA A 79 19.09 -6.93 -5.16
CA ALA A 79 18.39 -7.29 -6.40
C ALA A 79 19.30 -6.97 -7.58
N VAL A 80 19.00 -5.95 -8.43
CA VAL A 80 19.93 -5.54 -9.49
C VAL A 80 21.25 -5.03 -8.91
N ALA A 81 21.22 -4.37 -7.74
CA ALA A 81 22.44 -4.11 -6.99
C ALA A 81 22.78 -5.32 -6.11
N LYS A 82 23.97 -5.88 -6.28
CA LYS A 82 24.50 -6.98 -5.45
C LYS A 82 24.99 -6.51 -4.07
N SER A 83 25.31 -5.23 -3.94
CA SER A 83 25.67 -4.58 -2.68
C SER A 83 25.51 -3.07 -2.78
N TYR A 84 25.44 -2.42 -1.62
CA TYR A 84 25.43 -0.95 -1.50
C TYR A 84 26.15 -0.52 -0.23
N GLU A 85 26.68 0.70 -0.23
CA GLU A 85 27.39 1.28 0.91
C GLU A 85 27.32 2.80 0.89
N ALA A 86 27.40 3.43 2.05
CA ALA A 86 27.67 4.86 2.16
C ALA A 86 29.17 5.11 1.96
N THR A 87 29.56 5.82 0.90
CA THR A 87 30.97 6.19 0.63
C THR A 87 31.35 7.54 1.22
N GLY A 88 30.43 8.21 1.90
CA GLY A 88 30.56 9.48 2.57
C GLY A 88 29.23 9.88 3.19
N GLU A 89 29.16 11.08 3.77
CA GLU A 89 27.93 11.56 4.41
C GLU A 89 26.73 11.70 3.45
N ASN A 90 27.02 11.98 2.17
CA ASN A 90 26.00 12.35 1.17
C ASN A 90 26.03 11.45 -0.07
N THR A 91 26.65 10.28 -0.02
CA THR A 91 26.77 9.43 -1.21
C THR A 91 26.55 7.98 -0.86
N TRP A 92 25.58 7.40 -1.54
CA TRP A 92 25.33 5.98 -1.55
C TRP A 92 25.83 5.37 -2.85
N ARG A 93 26.75 4.40 -2.77
CA ARG A 93 27.26 3.63 -3.90
C ARG A 93 26.53 2.31 -4.00
N PHE A 94 26.09 1.97 -5.22
CA PHE A 94 25.49 0.69 -5.54
C PHE A 94 26.37 -0.04 -6.56
N HIS A 95 26.70 -1.31 -6.26
CA HIS A 95 27.43 -2.18 -7.16
C HIS A 95 26.44 -3.11 -7.86
N LEU A 96 26.30 -2.94 -9.16
CA LEU A 96 25.30 -3.68 -9.95
C LEU A 96 25.80 -5.08 -10.32
N ARG A 97 24.89 -5.97 -10.61
CA ARG A 97 25.13 -7.25 -11.30
C ARG A 97 25.48 -6.97 -12.76
N ASP A 98 26.26 -7.85 -13.37
CA ASP A 98 26.69 -7.78 -14.78
C ASP A 98 25.98 -8.82 -15.67
N ASP A 99 25.13 -9.66 -15.07
CA ASP A 99 24.37 -10.72 -15.70
C ASP A 99 22.90 -10.35 -15.97
N VAL A 100 22.40 -9.19 -15.49
CA VAL A 100 21.02 -8.75 -15.70
C VAL A 100 20.83 -8.29 -17.15
N LYS A 101 19.73 -8.77 -17.76
CA LYS A 101 19.32 -8.39 -19.12
C LYS A 101 17.88 -7.89 -19.11
N PHE A 102 17.60 -6.93 -19.95
CA PHE A 102 16.23 -6.59 -20.32
C PHE A 102 15.61 -7.71 -21.16
N GLN A 103 14.28 -7.67 -21.26
CA GLN A 103 13.50 -8.69 -21.98
C GLN A 103 13.75 -8.74 -23.49
N ASP A 104 14.42 -7.72 -24.07
CA ASP A 104 14.93 -7.72 -25.45
C ASP A 104 16.34 -8.31 -25.61
N GLY A 105 16.94 -8.77 -24.50
CA GLY A 105 18.29 -9.35 -24.44
C GLY A 105 19.41 -8.34 -24.28
N SER A 106 19.15 -7.03 -24.27
CA SER A 106 20.15 -5.99 -23.99
C SER A 106 20.58 -6.02 -22.51
N LYS A 107 21.83 -5.67 -22.22
CA LYS A 107 22.36 -5.62 -20.84
C LYS A 107 21.83 -4.42 -20.09
N LEU A 108 21.47 -4.63 -18.83
CA LEU A 108 21.21 -3.53 -17.88
C LEU A 108 22.53 -3.00 -17.33
N THR A 109 22.68 -1.68 -17.35
CA THR A 109 23.89 -0.98 -16.90
C THR A 109 23.55 0.19 -15.97
N ALA A 110 24.58 0.79 -15.36
CA ALA A 110 24.45 2.00 -14.55
C ALA A 110 23.83 3.18 -15.34
N ALA A 111 23.98 3.20 -16.67
CA ALA A 111 23.35 4.21 -17.52
C ALA A 111 21.80 4.11 -17.50
N ASP A 112 21.25 2.89 -17.44
CA ASP A 112 19.80 2.67 -17.36
C ASP A 112 19.25 3.05 -15.98
N VAL A 113 19.97 2.72 -14.91
CA VAL A 113 19.63 3.13 -13.53
C VAL A 113 19.64 4.66 -13.41
N LYS A 114 20.71 5.31 -13.90
CA LYS A 114 20.81 6.78 -13.94
C LYS A 114 19.62 7.38 -14.70
N PHE A 115 19.34 6.89 -15.88
CA PHE A 115 18.23 7.36 -16.71
C PHE A 115 16.89 7.21 -16.00
N SER A 116 16.64 6.08 -15.35
CA SER A 116 15.37 5.80 -14.65
C SER A 116 15.13 6.78 -13.50
N ILE A 117 16.16 7.07 -12.70
CA ILE A 117 16.08 8.04 -11.59
C ILE A 117 15.92 9.46 -12.12
N GLU A 118 16.77 9.88 -13.08
CA GLU A 118 16.71 11.22 -13.65
C GLU A 118 15.36 11.49 -14.34
N ARG A 119 14.78 10.47 -15.01
CA ARG A 119 13.45 10.54 -15.61
C ARG A 119 12.35 10.81 -14.58
N ILE A 120 12.42 10.18 -13.41
CA ILE A 120 11.47 10.46 -12.31
C ILE A 120 11.64 11.88 -11.78
N LEU A 121 12.89 12.37 -11.69
CA LEU A 121 13.22 13.71 -11.20
C LEU A 121 12.97 14.82 -12.23
N ASP A 122 12.80 14.48 -13.49
CA ASP A 122 12.47 15.46 -14.54
C ASP A 122 11.08 16.06 -14.31
N LYS A 123 11.05 17.36 -14.07
CA LYS A 123 9.79 18.10 -13.82
C LYS A 123 8.80 18.00 -14.96
N SER A 124 9.27 17.80 -16.20
CA SER A 124 8.39 17.67 -17.38
C SER A 124 7.58 16.36 -17.35
N MET A 125 8.08 15.33 -16.68
CA MET A 125 7.38 14.06 -16.48
C MET A 125 6.23 14.17 -15.49
N ALA A 126 6.21 15.17 -14.62
CA ALA A 126 5.22 15.34 -13.55
C ALA A 126 5.02 14.03 -12.72
N SER A 127 6.11 13.30 -12.50
CA SER A 127 6.08 12.05 -11.74
C SER A 127 5.64 12.29 -10.30
N THR A 128 4.67 11.51 -9.83
CA THR A 128 4.22 11.53 -8.43
C THR A 128 5.29 11.04 -7.45
N HIS A 129 6.33 10.33 -7.97
CA HIS A 129 7.45 9.80 -7.18
C HIS A 129 8.60 10.80 -7.00
N ALA A 130 8.63 11.91 -7.77
CA ALA A 130 9.72 12.88 -7.73
C ALA A 130 9.98 13.46 -6.33
N SER A 131 8.93 13.68 -5.54
CA SER A 131 9.06 14.22 -4.18
C SER A 131 9.83 13.29 -3.24
N GLN A 132 9.75 11.99 -3.45
CA GLN A 132 10.40 10.96 -2.63
C GLN A 132 11.90 10.85 -2.92
N LEU A 133 12.32 11.23 -4.13
CA LEU A 133 13.73 11.27 -4.56
C LEU A 133 14.30 12.68 -4.49
N SER A 134 13.60 13.63 -3.88
CA SER A 134 13.98 15.04 -3.84
C SER A 134 15.28 15.34 -3.09
N THR A 135 15.77 14.41 -2.27
CA THR A 135 17.08 14.50 -1.63
C THR A 135 18.23 14.26 -2.59
N ILE A 136 18.01 13.53 -3.68
CA ILE A 136 19.03 13.25 -4.70
C ILE A 136 19.38 14.57 -5.41
N GLU A 137 20.66 14.92 -5.42
CA GLU A 137 21.22 16.06 -6.11
C GLU A 137 21.84 15.66 -7.45
N ASN A 138 22.52 14.51 -7.47
CA ASN A 138 23.18 14.00 -8.67
C ASN A 138 23.20 12.48 -8.72
N VAL A 139 23.17 11.92 -9.92
CA VAL A 139 23.28 10.48 -10.19
C VAL A 139 24.49 10.26 -11.10
N VAL A 140 25.50 9.55 -10.61
CA VAL A 140 26.78 9.39 -11.30
C VAL A 140 27.01 7.92 -11.65
N ALA A 141 26.97 7.57 -12.94
CA ALA A 141 27.48 6.29 -13.41
C ALA A 141 29.02 6.36 -13.34
N VAL A 142 29.62 5.65 -12.38
CA VAL A 142 31.08 5.61 -12.18
C VAL A 142 31.72 4.73 -13.26
N ASP A 143 31.11 3.61 -13.53
CA ASP A 143 31.39 2.68 -14.63
C ASP A 143 30.09 1.96 -15.04
N ASP A 144 30.17 0.93 -15.89
CA ASP A 144 28.99 0.22 -16.39
C ASP A 144 28.18 -0.47 -15.29
N TYR A 145 28.80 -0.79 -14.14
CA TYR A 145 28.19 -1.58 -13.05
C TYR A 145 28.36 -0.94 -11.68
N THR A 146 28.72 0.36 -11.62
CA THR A 146 28.83 1.12 -10.37
C THR A 146 28.14 2.46 -10.52
N ILE A 147 27.22 2.76 -9.59
CA ILE A 147 26.47 4.01 -9.60
C ILE A 147 26.48 4.67 -8.23
N ASP A 148 26.72 5.97 -8.19
CA ASP A 148 26.66 6.80 -7.00
C ASP A 148 25.40 7.68 -7.05
N LEU A 149 24.63 7.62 -5.97
CA LEU A 149 23.51 8.52 -5.71
C LEU A 149 23.99 9.57 -4.70
N VAL A 150 24.20 10.79 -5.18
CA VAL A 150 24.65 11.92 -4.35
C VAL A 150 23.45 12.70 -3.85
N THR A 151 23.35 12.89 -2.55
CA THR A 151 22.25 13.59 -1.89
C THR A 151 22.69 14.98 -1.38
N ARG A 152 21.72 15.87 -1.13
CA ARG A 152 21.98 17.23 -0.61
C ARG A 152 22.39 17.26 0.86
N GLY A 153 22.29 16.16 1.54
CA GLY A 153 22.66 15.92 2.93
C GLY A 153 22.52 14.44 3.24
N PRO A 154 22.91 13.97 4.44
CA PRO A 154 22.78 12.58 4.80
C PRO A 154 21.33 12.09 4.62
N ASP A 155 21.15 10.96 3.94
CA ASP A 155 19.84 10.34 3.70
C ASP A 155 19.91 8.83 3.97
N PRO A 156 19.76 8.40 5.23
CA PRO A 156 19.83 6.99 5.61
C PRO A 156 18.68 6.13 5.04
N GLN A 157 17.63 6.78 4.50
CA GLN A 157 16.47 6.08 3.95
C GLN A 157 16.60 5.81 2.45
N LEU A 158 17.58 6.43 1.77
CA LEU A 158 17.69 6.33 0.31
C LEU A 158 17.74 4.88 -0.18
N PRO A 159 18.49 3.93 0.44
CA PRO A 159 18.47 2.54 0.01
C PRO A 159 17.06 1.90 0.08
N ARG A 160 16.26 2.20 1.10
CA ARG A 160 14.89 1.68 1.23
C ARG A 160 13.93 2.22 0.18
N ARG A 161 14.23 3.35 -0.45
CA ARG A 161 13.46 3.89 -1.57
C ARG A 161 13.86 3.27 -2.91
N MET A 162 14.94 2.49 -2.96
CA MET A 162 15.42 1.83 -4.19
C MET A 162 14.82 0.43 -4.38
N GLN A 163 13.66 0.14 -3.79
CA GLN A 163 12.95 -1.13 -3.89
C GLN A 163 11.49 -0.91 -4.35
N ALA A 164 10.79 -1.99 -4.74
CA ALA A 164 9.46 -1.92 -5.36
C ALA A 164 8.31 -1.78 -4.37
N TYR A 165 8.48 -2.22 -3.13
CA TYR A 165 7.43 -2.33 -2.14
C TYR A 165 7.40 -1.11 -1.21
N GLY A 166 6.20 -0.81 -0.69
CA GLY A 166 6.00 0.35 0.14
C GLY A 166 5.41 1.55 -0.61
N GLY A 167 4.89 2.49 0.15
CA GLY A 167 4.21 3.68 -0.37
C GLY A 167 5.12 4.70 -1.03
N THR A 168 6.45 4.52 -0.97
CA THR A 168 7.44 5.48 -1.46
C THR A 168 8.62 4.77 -2.14
N GLY A 169 9.25 5.45 -3.08
CA GLY A 169 10.49 4.99 -3.70
C GLY A 169 10.31 4.42 -5.10
N ARG A 170 9.56 3.43 -5.32
CA ARG A 170 9.16 2.82 -6.62
C ARG A 170 10.08 3.11 -7.80
N VAL A 171 11.41 2.95 -7.60
CA VAL A 171 12.39 3.20 -8.67
C VAL A 171 12.58 1.92 -9.46
N PHE A 172 11.64 1.64 -10.35
CA PHE A 172 11.79 0.58 -11.33
C PHE A 172 12.77 1.00 -12.43
N ILE A 173 13.65 0.08 -12.80
CA ILE A 173 14.68 0.34 -13.81
C ILE A 173 14.10 0.07 -15.20
N VAL A 174 14.12 1.06 -16.05
CA VAL A 174 13.69 0.98 -17.46
C VAL A 174 14.92 1.03 -18.39
N SER A 175 14.83 0.37 -19.54
CA SER A 175 15.87 0.48 -20.56
C SER A 175 15.86 1.89 -21.17
N LYS A 176 16.95 2.60 -21.03
CA LYS A 176 17.17 3.92 -21.64
C LYS A 176 16.92 3.86 -23.14
N ASN A 177 17.56 2.91 -23.82
CA ASN A 177 17.44 2.77 -25.27
C ASN A 177 16.00 2.51 -25.72
N TYR A 178 15.26 1.69 -24.99
CA TYR A 178 13.86 1.40 -25.30
C TYR A 178 13.00 2.67 -25.15
N VAL A 179 13.11 3.38 -24.04
CA VAL A 179 12.34 4.58 -23.78
C VAL A 179 12.65 5.70 -24.78
N GLU A 180 13.94 5.93 -25.10
CA GLU A 180 14.36 6.98 -26.06
C GLU A 180 13.98 6.64 -27.51
N SER A 181 13.81 5.35 -27.84
CA SER A 181 13.47 4.90 -29.20
C SER A 181 11.96 4.77 -29.46
N ASN A 182 11.12 4.97 -28.42
CA ASN A 182 9.67 4.76 -28.51
C ASN A 182 8.88 5.99 -28.03
N THR A 183 7.61 6.05 -28.42
CA THR A 183 6.69 7.09 -27.92
C THR A 183 6.27 6.79 -26.46
N PRO A 184 5.87 7.80 -25.67
CA PRO A 184 5.35 7.59 -24.32
C PRO A 184 4.19 6.58 -24.26
N GLU A 185 3.30 6.58 -25.26
CA GLU A 185 2.21 5.62 -25.38
C GLU A 185 2.73 4.20 -25.58
N THR A 186 3.74 4.02 -26.43
CA THR A 186 4.35 2.69 -26.63
C THR A 186 5.03 2.20 -25.36
N VAL A 187 5.77 3.04 -24.64
CA VAL A 187 6.42 2.70 -23.37
C VAL A 187 5.38 2.27 -22.34
N SER A 188 4.23 2.97 -22.30
CA SER A 188 3.14 2.65 -21.38
C SER A 188 2.37 1.38 -21.76
N ASP A 189 2.10 1.17 -23.05
CA ASP A 189 1.22 0.09 -23.49
C ASP A 189 1.98 -1.24 -23.78
N LYS A 190 3.28 -1.15 -23.99
CA LYS A 190 4.18 -2.28 -24.23
C LYS A 190 5.41 -2.16 -23.34
N PRO A 191 5.25 -2.35 -22.03
CA PRO A 191 6.36 -2.26 -21.09
C PRO A 191 7.45 -3.26 -21.44
N MET A 192 8.71 -2.86 -21.27
CA MET A 192 9.87 -3.70 -21.48
C MET A 192 10.84 -3.49 -20.31
N GLY A 193 10.84 -4.43 -19.38
CA GLY A 193 11.65 -4.42 -18.17
C GLY A 193 12.72 -5.50 -18.18
N SER A 194 13.28 -5.77 -17.00
CA SER A 194 14.23 -6.85 -16.72
C SER A 194 13.66 -7.91 -15.79
N GLY A 195 12.41 -7.73 -15.35
CA GLY A 195 11.76 -8.57 -14.34
C GLY A 195 11.41 -9.99 -14.80
N PRO A 196 10.89 -10.79 -13.84
CA PRO A 196 10.63 -12.23 -14.05
C PRO A 196 9.51 -12.56 -15.03
N TYR A 197 8.67 -11.58 -15.40
CA TYR A 197 7.56 -11.80 -16.33
C TYR A 197 7.54 -10.78 -17.45
N LYS A 198 7.02 -11.20 -18.62
CA LYS A 198 6.80 -10.39 -19.82
C LYS A 198 5.30 -10.18 -20.04
N LEU A 199 4.94 -9.01 -20.59
CA LEU A 199 3.57 -8.73 -21.00
C LEU A 199 3.23 -9.45 -22.31
N ASP A 200 2.22 -10.33 -22.29
CA ASP A 200 1.67 -10.98 -23.48
C ASP A 200 0.42 -10.26 -23.99
N GLU A 201 -0.50 -9.89 -23.09
CA GLU A 201 -1.76 -9.23 -23.45
C GLU A 201 -2.14 -8.19 -22.39
N TRP A 202 -2.65 -7.05 -22.81
CA TRP A 202 -3.31 -6.07 -21.96
C TRP A 202 -4.63 -5.62 -22.58
N SER A 203 -5.74 -6.08 -22.03
CA SER A 203 -7.09 -5.60 -22.30
C SER A 203 -7.48 -4.60 -21.24
N LYS A 204 -7.33 -3.27 -21.51
CA LYS A 204 -7.51 -2.17 -20.55
C LYS A 204 -8.85 -2.29 -19.80
N GLY A 205 -8.79 -2.21 -18.48
CA GLY A 205 -9.94 -2.33 -17.61
C GLY A 205 -10.52 -3.74 -17.45
N GLN A 206 -9.96 -4.76 -18.10
CA GLN A 206 -10.45 -6.14 -18.03
C GLN A 206 -9.39 -7.10 -17.47
N LYS A 207 -8.27 -7.26 -18.17
CA LYS A 207 -7.22 -8.21 -17.77
C LYS A 207 -5.84 -7.83 -18.29
N ILE A 208 -4.84 -8.40 -17.64
CA ILE A 208 -3.44 -8.47 -18.10
C ILE A 208 -2.99 -9.92 -18.07
N VAL A 209 -2.27 -10.36 -19.09
CA VAL A 209 -1.65 -11.68 -19.17
C VAL A 209 -0.14 -11.50 -19.20
N LEU A 210 0.53 -12.19 -18.28
CA LEU A 210 1.98 -12.19 -18.15
C LEU A 210 2.50 -13.62 -18.30
N SER A 211 3.55 -13.83 -19.09
CA SER A 211 4.29 -15.08 -19.18
C SER A 211 5.66 -14.97 -18.52
N GLU A 212 6.17 -16.09 -18.03
CA GLU A 212 7.52 -16.16 -17.44
C GLU A 212 8.59 -15.65 -18.41
N ASN A 213 9.52 -14.87 -17.91
CA ASN A 213 10.74 -14.50 -18.62
C ASN A 213 11.78 -15.61 -18.43
N ALA A 214 11.89 -16.52 -19.38
CA ALA A 214 12.81 -17.65 -19.31
C ALA A 214 14.31 -17.25 -19.21
N ASP A 215 14.66 -16.00 -19.56
CA ASP A 215 16.02 -15.45 -19.47
C ASP A 215 16.21 -14.61 -18.21
N TYR A 216 15.28 -14.70 -17.23
CA TYR A 216 15.40 -13.95 -15.98
C TYR A 216 16.64 -14.35 -15.20
N TRP A 217 17.33 -13.37 -14.65
CA TRP A 217 18.60 -13.54 -13.92
C TRP A 217 18.44 -14.13 -12.50
N GLY A 218 17.23 -14.04 -11.93
CA GLY A 218 16.90 -14.55 -10.58
C GLY A 218 16.26 -15.92 -10.61
N ASP A 219 15.64 -16.31 -9.49
CA ASP A 219 14.97 -17.60 -9.35
C ASP A 219 13.72 -17.70 -10.24
N HIS A 220 13.48 -18.88 -10.80
CA HIS A 220 12.30 -19.17 -11.60
C HIS A 220 11.12 -19.61 -10.72
N SER A 221 9.94 -19.11 -11.05
CA SER A 221 8.69 -19.43 -10.36
C SER A 221 8.04 -20.72 -10.88
N ASP A 222 7.19 -21.33 -10.05
CA ASP A 222 6.26 -22.37 -10.49
C ASP A 222 5.17 -21.81 -11.42
N VAL A 223 4.89 -20.50 -11.31
CA VAL A 223 3.93 -19.81 -12.17
C VAL A 223 4.56 -19.49 -13.52
N LYS A 224 4.04 -20.10 -14.59
CA LYS A 224 4.52 -19.90 -15.97
C LYS A 224 3.67 -18.91 -16.76
N LEU A 225 2.41 -18.79 -16.38
CA LEU A 225 1.44 -17.88 -16.99
C LEU A 225 0.54 -17.31 -15.91
N ALA A 226 0.43 -16.01 -15.82
CA ALA A 226 -0.46 -15.33 -14.88
C ALA A 226 -1.46 -14.44 -15.62
N THR A 227 -2.74 -14.62 -15.34
CA THR A 227 -3.81 -13.74 -15.79
C THR A 227 -4.28 -12.90 -14.61
N PHE A 228 -4.08 -11.60 -14.65
CA PHE A 228 -4.68 -10.68 -13.67
C PHE A 228 -5.99 -10.15 -14.24
N THR A 229 -7.10 -10.37 -13.55
CA THR A 229 -8.42 -9.85 -13.91
C THR A 229 -8.85 -8.78 -12.90
N PHE A 230 -9.62 -7.78 -13.36
CA PHE A 230 -10.02 -6.65 -12.52
C PHE A 230 -11.48 -6.79 -12.11
N ILE A 231 -11.73 -7.11 -10.84
CA ILE A 231 -13.07 -7.28 -10.27
C ILE A 231 -13.20 -6.36 -9.05
N PRO A 232 -13.64 -5.10 -9.24
CA PRO A 232 -13.70 -4.11 -8.15
C PRO A 232 -14.70 -4.47 -7.06
N GLU A 233 -15.83 -5.08 -7.43
CA GLU A 233 -16.92 -5.38 -6.50
C GLU A 233 -16.56 -6.64 -5.68
N ASN A 234 -16.61 -6.51 -4.33
CA ASN A 234 -16.15 -7.53 -3.39
C ASN A 234 -16.91 -8.86 -3.54
N SER A 235 -18.24 -8.84 -3.57
CA SER A 235 -19.02 -10.07 -3.62
C SER A 235 -18.86 -10.82 -4.94
N THR A 236 -18.68 -10.09 -6.05
CA THR A 236 -18.38 -10.68 -7.36
C THR A 236 -17.00 -11.35 -7.34
N ARG A 237 -16.00 -10.71 -6.72
CA ARG A 237 -14.63 -11.25 -6.61
C ARG A 237 -14.59 -12.50 -5.75
N VAL A 238 -15.29 -12.51 -4.60
CA VAL A 238 -15.41 -13.70 -3.74
C VAL A 238 -16.16 -14.83 -4.47
N ASN A 239 -17.25 -14.53 -5.17
CA ASN A 239 -17.99 -15.54 -5.92
C ASN A 239 -17.15 -16.15 -7.05
N ALA A 240 -16.31 -15.37 -7.74
CA ALA A 240 -15.40 -15.88 -8.76
C ALA A 240 -14.41 -16.91 -8.17
N LEU A 241 -13.89 -16.68 -6.96
CA LEU A 241 -13.05 -17.65 -6.25
C LEU A 241 -13.82 -18.92 -5.88
N LEU A 242 -15.01 -18.78 -5.27
CA LEU A 242 -15.87 -19.91 -4.87
C LEU A 242 -16.28 -20.77 -6.06
N GLN A 243 -16.47 -20.16 -7.24
CA GLN A 243 -16.82 -20.86 -8.49
C GLN A 243 -15.59 -21.37 -9.25
N LYS A 244 -14.37 -21.14 -8.72
CA LYS A 244 -13.07 -21.52 -9.32
C LYS A 244 -12.82 -20.86 -10.68
N GLU A 245 -13.38 -19.67 -10.91
CA GLU A 245 -13.09 -18.84 -12.07
C GLU A 245 -11.74 -18.13 -11.93
N VAL A 246 -11.29 -17.93 -10.68
CA VAL A 246 -9.98 -17.39 -10.32
C VAL A 246 -9.33 -18.25 -9.24
N ASP A 247 -8.01 -18.20 -9.14
CA ASP A 247 -7.21 -19.02 -8.23
C ASP A 247 -6.80 -18.29 -6.97
N LEU A 248 -6.67 -16.95 -7.04
CA LEU A 248 -6.29 -16.06 -5.94
C LEU A 248 -7.06 -14.75 -6.04
N ILE A 249 -7.58 -14.27 -4.91
CA ILE A 249 -8.22 -12.95 -4.82
C ILE A 249 -7.53 -12.08 -3.77
N GLN A 250 -7.35 -10.80 -4.10
CA GLN A 250 -6.91 -9.76 -3.18
C GLN A 250 -8.11 -9.17 -2.42
N ARG A 251 -7.87 -8.69 -1.18
CA ARG A 251 -8.85 -7.98 -0.36
C ARG A 251 -10.14 -8.81 -0.12
N LEU A 252 -9.96 -10.01 0.42
CA LEU A 252 -11.08 -10.82 0.91
C LEU A 252 -11.74 -10.07 2.08
N PRO A 253 -13.06 -9.79 2.03
CA PRO A 253 -13.76 -9.17 3.15
C PRO A 253 -13.82 -10.12 4.36
N ILE A 254 -13.69 -9.59 5.57
CA ILE A 254 -13.80 -10.37 6.82
C ILE A 254 -15.13 -11.14 6.87
N ALA A 255 -16.24 -10.53 6.44
CA ALA A 255 -17.56 -11.17 6.42
C ALA A 255 -17.66 -12.40 5.50
N ASP A 256 -16.74 -12.57 4.56
CA ASP A 256 -16.71 -13.68 3.60
C ASP A 256 -15.68 -14.77 3.95
N ILE A 257 -14.89 -14.59 5.01
CA ILE A 257 -13.83 -15.54 5.41
C ILE A 257 -14.42 -16.92 5.68
N GLU A 258 -15.47 -17.03 6.52
CA GLU A 258 -16.12 -18.29 6.82
C GLU A 258 -16.66 -19.02 5.58
N ARG A 259 -17.09 -18.26 4.56
CA ARG A 259 -17.54 -18.86 3.28
C ARG A 259 -16.41 -19.46 2.49
N VAL A 260 -15.22 -18.83 2.52
CA VAL A 260 -14.02 -19.32 1.84
C VAL A 260 -13.46 -20.52 2.58
N GLU A 261 -13.26 -20.44 3.90
CA GLU A 261 -12.75 -21.54 4.73
C GLU A 261 -13.70 -22.74 4.82
N GLY A 262 -15.00 -22.52 4.66
CA GLY A 262 -16.00 -23.59 4.56
C GLY A 262 -15.94 -24.40 3.26
N SER A 263 -15.06 -24.05 2.32
CA SER A 263 -14.84 -24.79 1.08
C SER A 263 -13.63 -25.72 1.20
N ASP A 264 -13.81 -27.03 0.96
CA ASP A 264 -12.74 -28.03 0.98
C ASP A 264 -11.58 -27.73 0.03
N SER A 265 -11.72 -26.80 -0.91
CA SER A 265 -10.76 -26.50 -1.97
C SER A 265 -10.13 -25.10 -1.87
N LEU A 266 -10.47 -24.36 -0.85
CA LEU A 266 -10.00 -22.98 -0.65
C LEU A 266 -9.40 -22.78 0.73
N HIS A 267 -8.57 -21.77 0.88
CA HIS A 267 -8.05 -21.31 2.16
C HIS A 267 -7.86 -19.80 2.17
N VAL A 268 -7.68 -19.25 3.35
CA VAL A 268 -7.40 -17.83 3.58
C VAL A 268 -5.91 -17.66 3.87
N ILE A 269 -5.31 -16.66 3.22
CA ILE A 269 -3.95 -16.21 3.46
C ILE A 269 -4.03 -14.81 4.03
N TRP A 270 -3.33 -14.52 5.11
CA TRP A 270 -3.30 -13.17 5.65
C TRP A 270 -1.97 -12.83 6.32
N THR A 271 -1.69 -11.54 6.39
CA THR A 271 -0.53 -10.99 7.08
C THR A 271 -0.89 -9.62 7.66
N PRO A 272 -0.36 -9.22 8.81
CA PRO A 272 -0.46 -7.82 9.25
C PRO A 272 0.12 -6.92 8.17
N ASN A 273 -0.64 -5.91 7.70
CA ASN A 273 -0.17 -5.01 6.66
C ASN A 273 0.64 -3.83 7.23
N GLY A 274 1.32 -3.07 6.35
CA GLY A 274 2.10 -1.90 6.74
C GLY A 274 1.27 -0.69 7.18
N LEU A 275 -0.05 -0.75 7.06
CA LEU A 275 -0.94 0.37 7.31
C LEU A 275 -1.33 0.44 8.79
N VAL A 276 -0.91 1.50 9.46
CA VAL A 276 -1.30 1.79 10.85
C VAL A 276 -2.35 2.90 10.87
N HIS A 277 -3.49 2.61 11.44
CA HIS A 277 -4.58 3.57 11.60
C HIS A 277 -4.38 4.37 12.88
N ASN A 278 -4.49 5.69 12.77
CA ASN A 278 -4.31 6.62 13.87
C ASN A 278 -5.61 7.38 14.15
N ILE A 279 -5.98 7.50 15.41
CA ILE A 279 -6.98 8.46 15.91
C ILE A 279 -6.20 9.73 16.23
N ASN A 280 -6.22 10.70 15.33
CA ASN A 280 -5.42 11.90 15.38
C ASN A 280 -6.17 13.03 16.09
N LEU A 281 -5.52 13.66 17.10
CA LEU A 281 -6.03 14.79 17.86
C LEU A 281 -5.19 16.04 17.54
N ASP A 282 -5.84 17.08 17.01
CA ASP A 282 -5.14 18.32 16.62
C ASP A 282 -4.99 19.27 17.83
N CYS A 283 -3.81 19.31 18.41
CA CYS A 283 -3.48 20.17 19.55
C CYS A 283 -3.59 21.68 19.26
N ARG A 284 -3.80 22.08 18.03
CA ARG A 284 -3.99 23.49 17.63
C ARG A 284 -5.44 23.93 17.75
N SER A 285 -6.34 22.99 18.01
CA SER A 285 -7.79 23.17 18.01
C SER A 285 -8.43 22.68 19.29
N ALA A 286 -9.29 23.50 19.89
CA ALA A 286 -10.12 23.04 20.99
C ALA A 286 -11.03 21.86 20.55
N PRO A 287 -11.28 20.89 21.43
CA PRO A 287 -10.86 20.85 22.82
C PRO A 287 -9.50 20.17 23.05
N PHE A 288 -8.80 19.77 21.98
CA PHE A 288 -7.57 18.98 22.07
C PHE A 288 -6.28 19.82 22.20
N ASP A 289 -6.37 21.14 22.38
CA ASP A 289 -5.27 22.00 22.83
C ASP A 289 -4.85 21.69 24.27
N ASP A 290 -5.76 21.14 25.10
CA ASP A 290 -5.49 20.65 26.45
C ASP A 290 -5.07 19.17 26.46
N ILE A 291 -3.90 18.86 27.03
CA ILE A 291 -3.37 17.48 27.10
C ILE A 291 -4.23 16.57 27.98
N GLU A 292 -4.85 17.11 29.04
CA GLU A 292 -5.74 16.33 29.91
C GLU A 292 -6.97 15.85 29.14
N VAL A 293 -7.49 16.70 28.23
CA VAL A 293 -8.61 16.34 27.34
C VAL A 293 -8.18 15.30 26.30
N ARG A 294 -6.97 15.41 25.74
CA ARG A 294 -6.45 14.37 24.82
C ARG A 294 -6.30 13.02 25.51
N LYS A 295 -5.75 13.05 26.75
CA LYS A 295 -5.62 11.84 27.57
C LYS A 295 -7.00 11.25 27.88
N ALA A 296 -7.95 12.06 28.33
CA ALA A 296 -9.32 11.63 28.63
C ALA A 296 -10.01 11.06 27.38
N PHE A 297 -9.81 11.64 26.20
CA PHE A 297 -10.34 11.06 24.97
C PHE A 297 -9.73 9.68 24.69
N SER A 298 -8.43 9.52 24.84
CA SER A 298 -7.77 8.21 24.70
C SER A 298 -8.29 7.19 25.72
N GLU A 299 -8.42 7.58 27.00
CA GLU A 299 -8.91 6.71 28.07
C GLU A 299 -10.41 6.39 27.99
N SER A 300 -11.18 7.13 27.19
CA SER A 300 -12.60 6.84 26.91
C SER A 300 -12.82 5.65 25.99
N LEU A 301 -11.76 5.14 25.34
CA LEU A 301 -11.85 4.16 24.28
C LEU A 301 -11.38 2.78 24.73
N ASP A 302 -12.25 1.79 24.73
CA ASP A 302 -11.91 0.37 24.72
C ASP A 302 -11.55 -0.03 23.29
N LEU A 303 -10.36 0.40 22.84
CA LEU A 303 -9.93 0.17 21.47
C LEU A 303 -9.66 -1.31 21.20
N GLU A 304 -9.21 -2.07 22.20
CA GLU A 304 -9.02 -3.53 22.09
C GLU A 304 -10.36 -4.21 21.83
N GLY A 305 -11.40 -3.92 22.62
CA GLY A 305 -12.71 -4.47 22.42
C GLY A 305 -13.35 -4.08 21.07
N ILE A 306 -13.12 -2.85 20.60
CA ILE A 306 -13.56 -2.41 19.26
C ILE A 306 -12.88 -3.22 18.16
N VAL A 307 -11.55 -3.32 18.20
CA VAL A 307 -10.75 -4.00 17.16
C VAL A 307 -11.03 -5.50 17.16
N GLU A 308 -11.06 -6.13 18.32
CA GLU A 308 -11.40 -7.56 18.47
C GLU A 308 -12.80 -7.87 17.93
N SER A 309 -13.80 -7.05 18.27
CA SER A 309 -15.18 -7.28 17.83
C SER A 309 -15.40 -7.11 16.33
N LEU A 310 -14.66 -6.20 15.67
CA LEU A 310 -14.88 -5.85 14.27
C LEU A 310 -13.88 -6.49 13.32
N LEU A 311 -12.66 -6.77 13.77
CA LEU A 311 -11.60 -7.33 12.95
C LEU A 311 -11.16 -8.74 13.38
N GLY A 312 -11.51 -9.19 14.59
CA GLY A 312 -11.07 -10.47 15.13
C GLY A 312 -9.54 -10.59 15.13
N GLU A 313 -9.01 -11.75 14.76
CA GLU A 313 -7.57 -12.00 14.63
C GLU A 313 -6.89 -11.21 13.51
N TYR A 314 -7.67 -10.60 12.60
CA TYR A 314 -7.19 -9.79 11.47
C TYR A 314 -6.92 -8.32 11.85
N GLY A 315 -7.05 -7.98 13.13
CA GLY A 315 -6.75 -6.67 13.66
C GLY A 315 -6.00 -6.75 14.98
N ARG A 316 -5.14 -5.76 15.26
CA ARG A 316 -4.51 -5.62 16.57
C ARG A 316 -4.33 -4.17 16.95
N VAL A 317 -4.50 -3.86 18.22
CA VAL A 317 -4.15 -2.56 18.80
C VAL A 317 -2.64 -2.47 18.97
N LEU A 318 -2.09 -1.28 18.77
CA LEU A 318 -0.68 -1.00 18.93
C LEU A 318 -0.44 -0.07 20.13
N SER A 319 0.73 -0.23 20.77
CA SER A 319 1.13 0.63 21.89
C SER A 319 1.63 2.01 21.46
N GLY A 320 1.88 2.21 20.16
CA GLY A 320 2.44 3.45 19.61
C GLY A 320 2.15 3.62 18.12
N PRO A 321 2.77 4.61 17.49
CA PRO A 321 2.49 4.96 16.10
C PRO A 321 3.11 4.02 15.07
N LEU A 322 3.98 3.10 15.45
CA LEU A 322 4.64 2.14 14.57
C LEU A 322 4.15 0.72 14.82
N PRO A 323 4.09 -0.11 13.78
CA PRO A 323 3.85 -1.53 13.93
C PRO A 323 5.14 -2.28 14.29
N PRO A 324 5.05 -3.43 14.99
CA PRO A 324 6.23 -4.20 15.42
C PRO A 324 7.17 -4.69 14.31
N GLN A 325 6.70 -4.72 13.06
CA GLN A 325 7.53 -5.09 11.91
C GLN A 325 8.55 -4.01 11.55
N VAL A 326 8.34 -2.75 11.94
CA VAL A 326 9.27 -1.66 11.65
C VAL A 326 10.51 -1.76 12.55
N VAL A 327 11.69 -1.74 11.95
CA VAL A 327 12.98 -1.94 12.63
C VAL A 327 13.16 -1.03 13.85
N GLN A 328 12.65 0.20 13.80
CA GLN A 328 12.78 1.18 14.88
C GLN A 328 11.61 1.13 15.89
N TYR A 329 10.76 0.11 15.85
CA TYR A 329 9.67 -0.05 16.83
C TYR A 329 10.18 -0.01 18.27
N ASP A 330 9.47 0.70 19.14
CA ASP A 330 9.78 0.76 20.56
C ASP A 330 8.87 -0.20 21.35
N GLU A 331 9.41 -1.37 21.68
CA GLU A 331 8.73 -2.41 22.43
C GLU A 331 8.46 -2.05 23.91
N THR A 332 9.03 -0.93 24.39
CA THR A 332 8.83 -0.48 25.77
C THR A 332 7.60 0.40 25.96
N LEU A 333 6.92 0.75 24.85
CA LEU A 333 5.68 1.50 24.92
C LEU A 333 4.54 0.62 25.43
N GLU A 334 3.78 1.18 26.38
CA GLU A 334 2.61 0.51 26.93
C GLU A 334 1.35 0.85 26.13
N PRO A 335 0.39 -0.05 25.99
CA PRO A 335 -0.92 0.22 25.39
C PRO A 335 -1.64 1.36 26.11
N ARG A 336 -2.53 2.06 25.38
CA ARG A 336 -3.38 3.10 25.98
C ARG A 336 -4.31 2.45 27.02
N LYS A 337 -4.40 3.10 28.19
CA LYS A 337 -5.30 2.64 29.25
C LYS A 337 -6.75 2.97 28.90
N TYR A 338 -7.65 2.03 29.08
CA TYR A 338 -9.09 2.27 29.09
C TYR A 338 -9.53 2.62 30.51
N ASP A 339 -10.02 3.84 30.71
CA ASP A 339 -10.51 4.34 32.03
C ASP A 339 -11.65 5.36 31.80
N PRO A 340 -12.84 4.88 31.47
CA PRO A 340 -13.97 5.76 31.14
C PRO A 340 -14.43 6.60 32.33
N GLU A 341 -14.19 6.16 33.58
CA GLU A 341 -14.54 6.93 34.79
C GLU A 341 -13.64 8.15 34.92
N ALA A 342 -12.33 8.00 34.75
CA ALA A 342 -11.38 9.10 34.73
C ALA A 342 -11.67 10.06 33.58
N ALA A 343 -11.96 9.54 32.38
CA ALA A 343 -12.34 10.35 31.23
C ALA A 343 -13.60 11.18 31.48
N PHE A 344 -14.66 10.56 32.04
CA PHE A 344 -15.89 11.24 32.38
C PHE A 344 -15.65 12.41 33.36
N ALA A 345 -14.82 12.20 34.41
CA ALA A 345 -14.50 13.24 35.39
C ALA A 345 -13.87 14.48 34.73
N VAL A 346 -12.89 14.27 33.83
CA VAL A 346 -12.25 15.37 33.08
C VAL A 346 -13.24 16.10 32.18
N VAL A 347 -14.09 15.36 31.45
CA VAL A 347 -15.11 15.97 30.55
C VAL A 347 -16.07 16.85 31.34
N GLN A 348 -16.53 16.39 32.51
CA GLN A 348 -17.44 17.16 33.39
C GLN A 348 -16.76 18.39 33.96
N GLU A 349 -15.50 18.26 34.40
CA GLU A 349 -14.73 19.39 34.96
C GLU A 349 -14.49 20.49 33.93
N LYS A 350 -14.10 20.08 32.70
CA LYS A 350 -13.71 21.02 31.63
C LYS A 350 -14.90 21.69 30.94
N GLY A 351 -16.09 21.09 30.96
CA GLY A 351 -17.30 21.63 30.33
C GLY A 351 -17.12 21.84 28.82
N LEU A 352 -16.70 20.81 28.10
CA LEU A 352 -16.22 20.88 26.72
C LEU A 352 -17.31 21.31 25.73
N ALA A 353 -16.96 22.18 24.79
CA ALA A 353 -17.83 22.54 23.67
C ALA A 353 -17.94 21.39 22.64
N PRO A 354 -19.07 21.32 21.90
CA PRO A 354 -19.21 20.36 20.81
C PRO A 354 -18.14 20.52 19.72
N PHE A 355 -17.65 19.41 19.18
CA PHE A 355 -16.68 19.40 18.08
C PHE A 355 -17.02 18.36 17.01
N SER A 356 -16.38 18.45 15.86
CA SER A 356 -16.56 17.47 14.77
C SER A 356 -15.40 16.50 14.67
N THR A 357 -15.72 15.27 14.30
CA THR A 357 -14.75 14.24 13.94
C THR A 357 -14.88 13.92 12.46
N ASN A 358 -13.77 13.55 11.80
CA ASN A 358 -13.74 13.33 10.37
C ASN A 358 -13.10 11.98 10.01
N THR A 359 -13.71 11.26 9.07
CA THR A 359 -13.18 10.03 8.48
C THR A 359 -13.59 9.90 7.02
N SER A 360 -12.96 8.98 6.29
CA SER A 360 -13.47 8.48 5.00
C SER A 360 -14.35 7.26 5.19
N ASP A 361 -15.00 6.81 4.13
CA ASP A 361 -15.81 5.60 4.09
C ASP A 361 -15.37 4.70 2.93
N GLY A 362 -15.24 3.41 3.21
CA GLY A 362 -14.87 2.38 2.23
C GLY A 362 -13.39 2.44 1.79
N ARG A 363 -12.55 3.16 2.52
CA ARG A 363 -11.11 3.22 2.27
C ARG A 363 -10.38 2.07 2.95
N TYR A 364 -10.80 1.70 4.17
CA TYR A 364 -10.18 0.72 5.04
C TYR A 364 -11.18 -0.35 5.45
N ILE A 365 -10.69 -1.48 5.95
CA ILE A 365 -11.54 -2.56 6.48
C ILE A 365 -12.28 -2.05 7.71
N ALA A 366 -13.61 -2.19 7.73
CA ALA A 366 -14.50 -1.79 8.82
C ALA A 366 -14.31 -0.33 9.30
N ASP A 367 -13.86 0.57 8.41
CA ASP A 367 -13.55 1.96 8.77
C ASP A 367 -14.76 2.72 9.32
N ARG A 368 -15.96 2.50 8.76
CA ARG A 368 -17.20 3.12 9.23
C ARG A 368 -17.62 2.61 10.60
N GLU A 369 -17.60 1.30 10.80
CA GLU A 369 -18.02 0.62 12.04
C GLU A 369 -17.08 0.99 13.19
N ILE A 370 -15.76 0.95 12.96
CA ILE A 370 -14.75 1.38 13.95
C ILE A 370 -14.94 2.86 14.32
N TYR A 371 -15.14 3.72 13.31
CA TYR A 371 -15.37 5.14 13.53
C TYR A 371 -16.67 5.39 14.36
N GLN A 372 -17.74 4.66 14.09
CA GLN A 372 -18.97 4.76 14.85
C GLN A 372 -18.80 4.30 16.29
N ALA A 373 -18.10 3.19 16.53
CA ALA A 373 -17.81 2.68 17.86
C ALA A 373 -16.95 3.67 18.67
N ILE A 374 -15.91 4.25 18.09
CA ILE A 374 -15.07 5.31 18.71
C ILE A 374 -15.96 6.50 19.14
N ASN A 375 -16.79 7.02 18.25
CA ASN A 375 -17.64 8.16 18.56
C ASN A 375 -18.71 7.82 19.64
N ALA A 376 -19.23 6.59 19.63
CA ALA A 376 -20.21 6.14 20.63
C ALA A 376 -19.59 6.03 22.03
N GLN A 377 -18.39 5.43 22.15
CA GLN A 377 -17.72 5.31 23.46
C GLN A 377 -17.30 6.67 24.01
N ALA A 378 -16.70 7.53 23.20
CA ALA A 378 -16.37 8.88 23.63
C ALA A 378 -17.63 9.71 23.98
N GLY A 379 -18.72 9.54 23.25
CA GLY A 379 -20.02 10.15 23.58
C GLY A 379 -20.60 9.67 24.90
N ALA A 380 -20.40 8.42 25.28
CA ALA A 380 -20.90 7.85 26.54
C ALA A 380 -20.25 8.47 27.76
N VAL A 381 -19.00 8.96 27.67
CA VAL A 381 -18.32 9.72 28.74
C VAL A 381 -18.54 11.24 28.65
N GLY A 382 -19.41 11.68 27.72
CA GLY A 382 -19.88 13.08 27.68
C GLY A 382 -19.21 13.98 26.63
N PHE A 383 -18.34 13.46 25.76
CA PHE A 383 -17.86 14.23 24.60
C PHE A 383 -19.01 14.50 23.63
N GLN A 384 -19.23 15.77 23.27
CA GLN A 384 -20.29 16.17 22.34
C GLN A 384 -19.74 16.15 20.91
N ILE A 385 -19.95 15.03 20.20
CA ILE A 385 -19.32 14.77 18.92
C ILE A 385 -20.32 14.94 17.77
N THR A 386 -19.89 15.60 16.69
CA THR A 386 -20.59 15.62 15.41
C THR A 386 -19.79 14.80 14.38
N PRO A 387 -20.15 13.54 14.14
CA PRO A 387 -19.44 12.70 13.19
C PRO A 387 -19.63 13.19 11.74
N ARG A 388 -18.56 13.18 10.96
CA ARG A 388 -18.57 13.53 9.54
C ARG A 388 -17.81 12.48 8.75
N VAL A 389 -18.53 11.88 7.80
CA VAL A 389 -17.96 10.95 6.82
C VAL A 389 -17.85 11.67 5.48
N MET A 390 -16.71 11.56 4.81
CA MET A 390 -16.48 12.27 3.56
C MET A 390 -15.70 11.41 2.56
N GLU A 391 -15.69 11.83 1.31
CA GLU A 391 -14.89 11.20 0.27
C GLU A 391 -13.39 11.33 0.58
N TRP A 392 -12.61 10.27 0.27
CA TRP A 392 -11.19 10.18 0.61
C TRP A 392 -10.34 11.34 0.09
N GLY A 393 -10.51 11.70 -1.20
CA GLY A 393 -9.73 12.80 -1.80
C GLY A 393 -9.95 14.13 -1.10
N ARG A 394 -11.17 14.37 -0.57
CA ARG A 394 -11.45 15.55 0.24
C ARG A 394 -10.74 15.48 1.59
N LEU A 395 -10.83 14.36 2.30
CA LEU A 395 -10.22 14.21 3.61
C LEU A 395 -8.69 14.35 3.53
N ILE A 396 -8.04 13.67 2.58
CA ILE A 396 -6.58 13.74 2.45
C ILE A 396 -6.09 15.14 2.07
N ASN A 397 -6.83 15.87 1.25
CA ASN A 397 -6.53 17.28 0.95
C ASN A 397 -6.62 18.16 2.22
N MET A 398 -7.61 17.94 3.07
CA MET A 398 -7.73 18.66 4.35
C MET A 398 -6.58 18.31 5.30
N ILE A 399 -6.15 17.03 5.36
CA ILE A 399 -5.00 16.58 6.15
C ILE A 399 -3.72 17.25 5.66
N ILE A 400 -3.43 17.21 4.36
CA ILE A 400 -2.23 17.80 3.76
C ILE A 400 -2.14 19.30 4.02
N ASN A 401 -3.28 19.99 4.02
CA ASN A 401 -3.35 21.43 4.29
C ASN A 401 -3.50 21.77 5.78
N GLY A 402 -3.49 20.79 6.69
CA GLY A 402 -3.62 21.01 8.12
C GLY A 402 -4.99 21.55 8.55
N THR A 403 -6.05 21.24 7.84
CA THR A 403 -7.43 21.72 8.04
C THR A 403 -8.44 20.61 8.32
N ALA A 404 -7.96 19.40 8.65
CA ALA A 404 -8.81 18.23 8.85
C ALA A 404 -9.68 18.30 10.12
N GLY A 405 -9.53 19.35 10.94
CA GLY A 405 -10.32 19.57 12.14
C GLY A 405 -9.70 18.93 13.38
N PRO A 406 -10.39 19.08 14.54
CA PRO A 406 -9.82 18.71 15.83
C PRO A 406 -9.56 17.21 15.99
N LEU A 407 -10.34 16.35 15.28
CA LEU A 407 -10.12 14.90 15.27
C LEU A 407 -10.38 14.32 13.89
N TYR A 408 -9.48 13.46 13.45
CA TYR A 408 -9.67 12.65 12.24
C TYR A 408 -8.96 11.30 12.33
N ILE A 409 -9.46 10.32 11.56
CA ILE A 409 -8.87 8.98 11.47
C ILE A 409 -8.27 8.80 10.08
N VAL A 410 -7.01 8.34 10.04
CA VAL A 410 -6.28 8.05 8.80
C VAL A 410 -5.26 6.93 9.03
N GLY A 411 -5.02 6.13 8.00
CA GLY A 411 -3.95 5.14 7.99
C GLY A 411 -2.64 5.71 7.40
N TRP A 412 -1.52 5.41 8.05
CA TRP A 412 -0.16 5.70 7.57
C TRP A 412 0.53 4.40 7.19
N ASP A 413 1.08 4.36 5.99
CA ASP A 413 1.70 3.16 5.44
C ASP A 413 3.19 3.11 5.79
N TYR A 414 3.59 2.05 6.49
CA TYR A 414 4.96 1.74 6.90
C TYR A 414 5.56 0.56 6.12
N SER A 415 5.00 0.22 4.98
CA SER A 415 5.51 -0.89 4.15
C SER A 415 6.95 -0.74 3.69
N GLU A 416 7.55 0.46 3.85
CA GLU A 416 8.99 0.69 3.66
C GLU A 416 9.85 0.15 4.81
N ASN A 417 9.22 -0.34 5.87
CA ASN A 417 9.87 -0.80 7.09
C ASN A 417 10.78 0.26 7.72
N ASP A 418 10.30 1.52 7.82
CA ASP A 418 11.08 2.64 8.36
C ASP A 418 10.20 3.65 9.11
N ALA A 419 10.71 4.10 10.27
CA ALA A 419 10.01 5.05 11.14
C ALA A 419 9.90 6.47 10.59
N SER A 420 10.65 6.82 9.55
CA SER A 420 10.67 8.17 8.98
C SER A 420 9.32 8.68 8.47
N LYS A 421 8.39 7.76 8.22
CA LYS A 421 7.00 8.12 7.90
C LYS A 421 6.36 8.96 9.00
N MET A 422 6.74 8.76 10.27
CA MET A 422 6.27 9.58 11.39
C MET A 422 6.60 11.05 11.22
N HIS A 423 7.72 11.38 10.55
CA HIS A 423 8.10 12.76 10.29
C HIS A 423 7.07 13.50 9.41
N ALA A 424 6.28 12.78 8.61
CA ALA A 424 5.27 13.39 7.75
C ALA A 424 4.10 14.02 8.53
N PHE A 425 3.75 13.48 9.70
CA PHE A 425 2.62 13.95 10.51
C PHE A 425 3.01 14.41 11.92
N GLY A 426 4.20 14.04 12.40
CA GLY A 426 4.69 14.40 13.73
C GLY A 426 5.52 15.67 13.76
N ASN A 427 6.24 16.02 12.68
CA ASN A 427 7.16 17.15 12.67
C ASN A 427 6.43 18.50 12.58
N SER A 428 6.65 19.37 13.56
CA SER A 428 5.93 20.65 13.71
C SER A 428 6.17 21.68 12.60
N SER A 429 7.17 21.46 11.73
CA SER A 429 7.42 22.30 10.56
C SER A 429 6.47 22.01 9.39
N ARG A 430 5.69 20.92 9.46
CA ARG A 430 4.78 20.50 8.39
C ARG A 430 3.35 20.92 8.67
N PRO A 431 2.56 21.27 7.63
CA PRO A 431 1.13 21.57 7.79
C PRO A 431 0.33 20.40 8.38
N THR A 432 0.76 19.17 8.10
CA THR A 432 0.17 17.92 8.59
C THR A 432 0.42 17.64 10.07
N ALA A 433 1.34 18.37 10.72
CA ALA A 433 1.64 18.20 12.13
C ALA A 433 0.43 18.55 13.00
N LEU A 434 0.13 17.66 13.93
CA LEU A 434 -1.00 17.79 14.85
C LEU A 434 -0.67 18.66 16.05
N CYS A 435 0.55 18.50 16.57
CA CYS A 435 1.03 19.13 17.78
C CYS A 435 2.45 19.64 17.58
N LYS A 436 2.84 20.62 18.37
CA LYS A 436 4.25 20.95 18.57
C LYS A 436 4.75 20.17 19.77
N VAL A 437 5.55 19.13 19.53
CA VAL A 437 6.15 18.27 20.55
C VAL A 437 7.67 18.42 20.48
N PRO A 438 8.30 19.28 21.32
CA PRO A 438 9.72 19.62 21.18
C PRO A 438 10.66 18.40 21.22
N GLY A 439 10.45 17.45 22.12
CA GLY A 439 11.25 16.22 22.20
C GLY A 439 11.12 15.35 20.96
N TYR A 440 9.94 15.28 20.35
CA TYR A 440 9.73 14.60 19.09
C TYR A 440 10.52 15.27 17.96
N ASP A 441 10.35 16.59 17.78
CA ASP A 441 11.01 17.31 16.68
C ASP A 441 12.53 17.17 16.74
N GLU A 442 13.12 17.27 17.94
CA GLU A 442 14.56 17.15 18.13
C GLU A 442 15.08 15.74 17.75
N ALA A 443 14.46 14.70 18.30
CA ALA A 443 14.85 13.32 18.04
C ALA A 443 14.62 12.93 16.57
N ALA A 444 13.44 13.23 16.03
CA ALA A 444 13.09 12.89 14.66
C ALA A 444 13.98 13.61 13.64
N ASN A 445 14.28 14.91 13.82
CA ASN A 445 15.17 15.63 12.90
C ASN A 445 16.60 15.07 12.89
N LYS A 446 17.13 14.65 14.06
CA LYS A 446 18.42 13.95 14.13
C LYS A 446 18.36 12.60 13.44
N ALA A 447 17.31 11.81 13.69
CA ALA A 447 17.14 10.49 13.10
C ALA A 447 17.02 10.51 11.56
N MET A 448 16.47 11.60 11.00
CA MET A 448 16.36 11.78 9.54
C MET A 448 17.72 11.86 8.82
N THR A 449 18.80 12.19 9.54
CA THR A 449 20.13 12.39 8.98
C THR A 449 21.21 11.48 9.60
N GLU A 450 20.87 10.66 10.59
CA GLU A 450 21.78 9.74 11.24
C GLU A 450 22.00 8.49 10.38
N LEU A 451 23.24 8.23 9.97
CA LEU A 451 23.63 7.09 9.13
C LEU A 451 23.95 5.82 9.94
N ASP A 452 24.24 5.97 11.23
CA ASP A 452 24.45 4.83 12.12
C ASP A 452 23.07 4.24 12.54
N ASP A 453 22.80 3.01 12.14
CA ASP A 453 21.48 2.38 12.33
C ASP A 453 21.09 2.22 13.80
N GLU A 454 22.04 1.95 14.69
CA GLU A 454 21.76 1.79 16.13
C GLU A 454 21.37 3.14 16.75
N LYS A 455 22.15 4.18 16.47
CA LYS A 455 21.85 5.55 16.94
C LYS A 455 20.54 6.07 16.34
N ARG A 456 20.33 5.81 15.05
CA ARG A 456 19.10 6.18 14.36
C ARG A 456 17.88 5.50 14.99
N THR A 457 17.98 4.21 15.31
CA THR A 457 16.94 3.46 16.00
C THR A 457 16.64 4.04 17.38
N ALA A 458 17.68 4.37 18.17
CA ALA A 458 17.50 5.00 19.47
C ALA A 458 16.78 6.35 19.39
N LEU A 459 17.13 7.18 18.40
CA LEU A 459 16.49 8.48 18.16
C LEU A 459 15.01 8.33 17.76
N TRP A 460 14.68 7.36 16.89
CA TRP A 460 13.29 7.10 16.56
C TRP A 460 12.47 6.56 17.72
N ARG A 461 13.04 5.74 18.60
CA ARG A 461 12.39 5.30 19.84
C ARG A 461 12.15 6.48 20.79
N GLU A 462 13.10 7.40 20.92
CA GLU A 462 12.90 8.65 21.68
C GLU A 462 11.75 9.48 21.10
N ALA A 463 11.69 9.64 19.79
CA ALA A 463 10.60 10.32 19.10
C ALA A 463 9.24 9.65 19.35
N GLN A 464 9.17 8.32 19.31
CA GLN A 464 7.94 7.56 19.60
C GLN A 464 7.44 7.83 21.03
N ARG A 465 8.34 7.80 22.03
CA ARG A 465 7.99 8.09 23.42
C ARG A 465 7.44 9.50 23.58
N ALA A 466 8.12 10.50 23.05
CA ALA A 466 7.66 11.89 23.10
C ALA A 466 6.29 12.07 22.43
N MET A 467 6.07 11.44 21.27
CA MET A 467 4.77 11.45 20.59
C MET A 467 3.69 10.77 21.45
N ASN A 468 3.99 9.63 22.05
CA ASN A 468 3.07 8.86 22.87
C ASN A 468 2.65 9.65 24.12
N GLU A 469 3.59 10.28 24.83
CA GLU A 469 3.35 11.13 26.01
C GLU A 469 2.52 12.37 25.69
N SER A 470 2.57 12.86 24.46
CA SER A 470 1.79 14.03 24.04
C SER A 470 0.29 13.77 23.85
N TYR A 471 -0.12 12.51 23.76
CA TYR A 471 -1.49 12.10 23.40
C TYR A 471 -2.02 12.71 22.10
N MET A 472 -1.14 13.12 21.18
CA MET A 472 -1.57 13.62 19.87
C MET A 472 -2.20 12.51 19.00
N ILE A 473 -1.95 11.27 19.37
CA ILE A 473 -2.61 10.07 18.82
C ILE A 473 -3.29 9.38 19.99
N ALA A 474 -4.62 9.34 19.97
CA ALA A 474 -5.42 8.75 21.03
C ALA A 474 -5.38 7.22 21.06
N GLY A 475 -5.16 6.63 19.92
CA GLY A 475 -5.03 5.18 19.76
C GLY A 475 -4.64 4.80 18.35
N THR A 476 -4.06 3.62 18.20
CA THR A 476 -3.58 3.08 16.93
C THR A 476 -3.94 1.61 16.81
N TRP A 477 -4.23 1.17 15.59
CA TRP A 477 -4.41 -0.23 15.28
C TRP A 477 -3.87 -0.55 13.88
N GLN A 478 -3.53 -1.81 13.70
CA GLN A 478 -3.10 -2.40 12.43
C GLN A 478 -4.14 -3.42 11.99
N ALA A 479 -4.52 -3.41 10.72
CA ALA A 479 -5.34 -4.45 10.11
C ALA A 479 -4.46 -5.42 9.31
N ALA A 480 -5.03 -6.55 8.90
CA ALA A 480 -4.38 -7.48 8.01
C ALA A 480 -4.69 -7.18 6.53
N SER A 481 -3.78 -7.58 5.65
CA SER A 481 -4.09 -7.86 4.25
C SER A 481 -4.59 -9.30 4.17
N ILE A 482 -5.77 -9.50 3.59
CA ILE A 482 -6.46 -10.78 3.57
C ILE A 482 -6.71 -11.19 2.12
N PHE A 483 -6.34 -12.43 1.78
CA PHE A 483 -6.46 -13.02 0.47
C PHE A 483 -7.24 -14.34 0.56
N GLY A 484 -7.96 -14.68 -0.49
CA GLY A 484 -8.56 -15.99 -0.64
C GLY A 484 -7.86 -16.74 -1.76
N ALA A 485 -7.51 -17.99 -1.56
CA ALA A 485 -6.75 -18.77 -2.54
C ALA A 485 -7.27 -20.21 -2.66
N ARG A 486 -7.03 -20.84 -3.81
CA ARG A 486 -7.19 -22.28 -3.96
C ARG A 486 -6.11 -23.03 -3.19
N ASN A 487 -6.42 -24.22 -2.69
CA ASN A 487 -5.51 -25.01 -1.86
C ASN A 487 -4.18 -25.36 -2.54
N GLU A 488 -4.15 -25.39 -3.87
CA GLU A 488 -2.93 -25.61 -4.67
C GLU A 488 -1.97 -24.42 -4.64
N ILE A 489 -2.43 -23.22 -4.30
CA ILE A 489 -1.62 -22.00 -4.19
C ILE A 489 -0.99 -21.96 -2.80
N LYS A 490 0.32 -22.05 -2.73
CA LYS A 490 1.11 -21.83 -1.50
C LYS A 490 1.89 -20.55 -1.65
N TRP A 491 1.57 -19.60 -0.81
CA TRP A 491 2.17 -18.28 -0.84
C TRP A 491 2.12 -17.66 0.56
N GLU A 492 3.21 -17.02 0.93
CA GLU A 492 3.28 -16.23 2.15
C GLU A 492 3.13 -14.76 1.80
N ALA A 493 2.03 -14.15 2.27
CA ALA A 493 1.76 -12.75 2.02
C ALA A 493 2.78 -11.86 2.77
N ASN A 494 3.27 -10.82 2.09
CA ASN A 494 4.23 -9.90 2.66
C ASN A 494 3.58 -8.68 3.33
N PHE A 495 4.36 -7.97 4.14
CA PHE A 495 3.95 -6.77 4.87
C PHE A 495 3.46 -5.61 3.97
N GLY A 496 3.76 -5.63 2.68
CA GLY A 496 3.44 -4.56 1.71
C GLY A 496 2.14 -4.72 0.92
N ASP A 497 1.28 -5.71 1.22
CA ASP A 497 0.04 -6.01 0.48
C ASP A 497 0.27 -6.31 -1.03
N ASN A 498 1.48 -6.77 -1.40
CA ASN A 498 1.84 -7.08 -2.77
C ASN A 498 1.75 -8.60 -3.04
N ILE A 499 1.40 -8.94 -4.26
CA ILE A 499 1.44 -10.31 -4.77
C ILE A 499 2.68 -10.44 -5.66
N SER A 500 3.67 -11.21 -5.21
CA SER A 500 4.84 -11.58 -6.01
C SER A 500 4.60 -12.97 -6.60
N LEU A 501 4.53 -13.05 -7.92
CA LEU A 501 4.35 -14.33 -8.61
C LEU A 501 5.54 -15.26 -8.39
N SER A 502 6.74 -14.71 -8.20
CA SER A 502 7.96 -15.48 -7.96
C SER A 502 7.93 -16.25 -6.64
N ASP A 503 7.14 -15.78 -5.66
CA ASP A 503 7.05 -16.38 -4.32
C ASP A 503 5.93 -17.42 -4.22
N ILE A 504 5.08 -17.51 -5.27
CA ILE A 504 3.97 -18.48 -5.31
C ILE A 504 4.52 -19.87 -5.70
N LYS A 505 4.15 -20.88 -4.90
CA LYS A 505 4.33 -22.29 -5.19
C LYS A 505 3.00 -22.92 -5.55
N ILE A 506 3.02 -23.85 -6.52
CA ILE A 506 1.83 -24.59 -6.96
C ILE A 506 2.00 -26.05 -6.54
N GLU A 507 1.28 -26.45 -5.51
CA GLU A 507 1.28 -27.82 -5.00
C GLU A 507 -0.04 -28.52 -5.36
N PRO A 508 0.01 -29.79 -5.83
CA PRO A 508 -1.19 -30.53 -6.25
C PRO A 508 -2.13 -30.89 -5.11
#